data_8007d20c811790aadb1b63b6f365e083
#
_entry.id   8007d20c811790aadb1b63b6f365e083
#
_cell.length_a   1.000
_cell.length_b   1.000
_cell.length_c   1.000
_cell.angle_alpha   90.00
_cell.angle_beta   90.00
_cell.angle_gamma   90.00
#
_symmetry.space_group_name_H-M   'P 1'
#
loop_
_entity.id
_entity.type
_entity.pdbx_description
1 polymer ?
#
loop_
_entity_poly.entity_id
_entity_poly.type
_entity_poly.pdbx_seq_one_letter_code
_entity_poly.pdbx_strand_id
1 'polypeptide(L)'
;AGKYVGLPDGQPGNSEAGHMNIGAGRIVEQDMVKISKGINNGTFFKNAAFLEAIRHSKANKTKLHIMGMLPAGTSPHSDPDHILALIVLARTHGLKDVYLHLFTDGRDSPKYATLQMVNLIEQNLKDERIATVMGRFYAMDRTKKWERTEKAYNAMVMGNGKSAKSAHEAITEGYNRGETDEFIEPYVITENGKPIAKIGDGDSIIFFNLRSDRARQLTKVFVQDDFNEK
;
A
#
# COMPACT_ATOMS: atom_id res chain seq x y z
N ALA A 1 5.42 -23.00 -11.26
CA ALA A 1 5.81 -21.67 -10.82
C ALA A 1 5.80 -20.71 -12.01
N GLY A 2 5.80 -19.43 -11.76
CA GLY A 2 5.86 -18.40 -12.79
C GLY A 2 4.69 -18.46 -13.76
N LYS A 3 4.95 -18.14 -15.04
CA LYS A 3 3.92 -18.06 -16.10
C LYS A 3 3.07 -19.32 -16.29
N TYR A 4 3.59 -20.47 -15.92
CA TYR A 4 2.86 -21.76 -16.04
C TYR A 4 1.70 -21.91 -15.04
N VAL A 5 1.59 -20.98 -14.09
CA VAL A 5 0.47 -20.90 -13.14
C VAL A 5 -0.11 -19.48 -13.05
N GLY A 6 0.13 -18.68 -14.09
CA GLY A 6 -0.43 -17.32 -14.19
C GLY A 6 0.26 -16.28 -13.31
N LEU A 7 1.48 -16.53 -12.85
CA LEU A 7 2.31 -15.62 -12.07
C LEU A 7 3.44 -15.02 -12.92
N PRO A 8 4.10 -13.94 -12.48
CA PRO A 8 5.30 -13.42 -13.12
C PRO A 8 6.39 -14.49 -13.24
N ASP A 9 7.27 -14.36 -14.23
CA ASP A 9 8.39 -15.28 -14.41
C ASP A 9 9.27 -15.30 -13.17
N GLY A 10 9.71 -16.49 -12.77
CA GLY A 10 10.54 -16.69 -11.58
C GLY A 10 9.81 -16.63 -10.24
N GLN A 11 8.57 -16.20 -10.19
CA GLN A 11 7.82 -16.14 -8.93
C GLN A 11 7.42 -17.56 -8.47
N PRO A 12 7.68 -17.94 -7.20
CA PRO A 12 7.19 -19.19 -6.62
C PRO A 12 5.66 -19.27 -6.64
N GLY A 13 5.12 -20.46 -6.79
CA GLY A 13 3.68 -20.71 -6.66
C GLY A 13 3.16 -20.33 -5.27
N ASN A 14 1.89 -19.95 -5.21
CA ASN A 14 1.20 -19.69 -3.95
C ASN A 14 -0.15 -20.44 -3.92
N SER A 15 -0.77 -20.49 -2.73
CA SER A 15 -2.03 -21.21 -2.53
C SER A 15 -3.17 -20.70 -3.40
N GLU A 16 -3.27 -19.37 -3.59
CA GLU A 16 -4.32 -18.74 -4.39
C GLU A 16 -4.21 -19.14 -5.86
N ALA A 17 -3.04 -18.93 -6.48
CA ALA A 17 -2.80 -19.32 -7.86
C ALA A 17 -3.01 -20.82 -8.08
N GLY A 18 -2.56 -21.67 -7.15
CA GLY A 18 -2.72 -23.13 -7.21
C GLY A 18 -4.19 -23.53 -7.21
N HIS A 19 -4.96 -23.07 -6.25
CA HIS A 19 -6.40 -23.41 -6.14
C HIS A 19 -7.21 -22.87 -7.30
N MET A 20 -6.93 -21.65 -7.76
CA MET A 20 -7.62 -21.07 -8.91
C MET A 20 -7.37 -21.88 -10.19
N ASN A 21 -6.13 -22.29 -10.45
CA ASN A 21 -5.81 -23.10 -11.64
C ASN A 21 -6.42 -24.49 -11.58
N ILE A 22 -6.38 -25.15 -10.41
CA ILE A 22 -7.01 -26.45 -10.21
C ILE A 22 -8.53 -26.36 -10.41
N GLY A 23 -9.17 -25.38 -9.77
CA GLY A 23 -10.62 -25.19 -9.86
C GLY A 23 -11.11 -24.78 -11.25
N ALA A 24 -10.31 -23.99 -11.98
CA ALA A 24 -10.65 -23.55 -13.34
C ALA A 24 -10.28 -24.55 -14.43
N GLY A 25 -9.45 -25.57 -14.16
CA GLY A 25 -8.93 -26.49 -15.15
C GLY A 25 -8.06 -25.85 -16.25
N ARG A 26 -7.57 -24.64 -16.00
CA ARG A 26 -6.75 -23.86 -16.93
C ARG A 26 -5.84 -22.89 -16.20
N ILE A 27 -4.84 -22.35 -16.88
CA ILE A 27 -4.02 -21.26 -16.33
C ILE A 27 -4.89 -20.00 -16.19
N VAL A 28 -4.95 -19.46 -14.98
CA VAL A 28 -5.63 -18.18 -14.66
C VAL A 28 -4.57 -17.14 -14.36
N GLU A 29 -4.47 -16.12 -15.20
CA GLU A 29 -3.56 -15.00 -14.92
C GLU A 29 -3.94 -14.31 -13.62
N GLN A 30 -2.96 -14.18 -12.73
CA GLN A 30 -3.13 -13.49 -11.47
C GLN A 30 -3.16 -11.98 -11.66
N ASP A 31 -3.76 -11.27 -10.72
CA ASP A 31 -4.00 -9.82 -10.84
C ASP A 31 -2.70 -9.02 -11.02
N MET A 32 -1.60 -9.45 -10.41
CA MET A 32 -0.28 -8.85 -10.63
C MET A 32 0.08 -8.83 -12.13
N VAL A 33 -0.07 -9.95 -12.82
CA VAL A 33 0.26 -10.05 -14.26
C VAL A 33 -0.68 -9.19 -15.10
N LYS A 34 -1.99 -9.21 -14.78
CA LYS A 34 -2.99 -8.39 -15.48
C LYS A 34 -2.71 -6.90 -15.34
N ILE A 35 -2.39 -6.45 -14.11
CA ILE A 35 -2.13 -5.04 -13.83
C ILE A 35 -0.84 -4.60 -14.51
N SER A 36 0.25 -5.38 -14.42
CA SER A 36 1.51 -5.07 -15.11
C SER A 36 1.33 -5.01 -16.63
N LYS A 37 0.53 -5.92 -17.22
CA LYS A 37 0.14 -5.82 -18.64
C LYS A 37 -0.68 -4.56 -18.92
N GLY A 38 -1.60 -4.21 -18.02
CA GLY A 38 -2.41 -3.00 -18.11
C GLY A 38 -1.57 -1.71 -18.07
N ILE A 39 -0.53 -1.68 -17.24
CA ILE A 39 0.43 -0.57 -17.19
C ILE A 39 1.18 -0.47 -18.51
N ASN A 40 1.73 -1.58 -19.00
CA ASN A 40 2.51 -1.62 -20.22
C ASN A 40 1.71 -1.24 -21.48
N ASN A 41 0.44 -1.63 -21.57
CA ASN A 41 -0.42 -1.31 -22.72
C ASN A 41 -1.28 -0.06 -22.53
N GLY A 42 -1.16 0.63 -21.39
CA GLY A 42 -1.86 1.87 -21.08
C GLY A 42 -3.31 1.72 -20.59
N THR A 43 -3.87 0.52 -20.50
CA THR A 43 -5.25 0.30 -20.06
C THR A 43 -5.42 0.59 -18.56
N PHE A 44 -4.36 0.40 -17.75
CA PHE A 44 -4.34 0.77 -16.34
C PHE A 44 -4.70 2.24 -16.12
N PHE A 45 -4.16 3.12 -16.95
CA PHE A 45 -4.37 4.57 -16.87
C PHE A 45 -5.78 5.02 -17.30
N LYS A 46 -6.60 4.08 -17.79
CA LYS A 46 -8.01 4.29 -18.17
C LYS A 46 -8.98 3.64 -17.18
N ASN A 47 -8.49 3.10 -16.05
CA ASN A 47 -9.33 2.48 -15.03
C ASN A 47 -10.33 3.49 -14.46
N ALA A 48 -11.63 3.19 -14.60
CA ALA A 48 -12.70 4.11 -14.24
C ALA A 48 -12.70 4.45 -12.74
N ALA A 49 -12.42 3.49 -11.87
CA ALA A 49 -12.41 3.70 -10.41
C ALA A 49 -11.25 4.61 -9.98
N PHE A 50 -10.05 4.43 -10.57
CA PHE A 50 -8.92 5.32 -10.27
C PHE A 50 -9.17 6.74 -10.77
N LEU A 51 -9.72 6.87 -11.98
CA LEU A 51 -10.08 8.17 -12.55
C LEU A 51 -11.19 8.86 -11.75
N GLU A 52 -12.13 8.09 -11.20
CA GLU A 52 -13.18 8.63 -10.32
C GLU A 52 -12.59 9.18 -9.03
N ALA A 53 -11.73 8.42 -8.35
CA ALA A 53 -11.05 8.87 -7.13
C ALA A 53 -10.26 10.17 -7.37
N ILE A 54 -9.53 10.25 -8.48
CA ILE A 54 -8.75 11.43 -8.85
C ILE A 54 -9.68 12.63 -9.16
N ARG A 55 -10.75 12.40 -9.94
CA ARG A 55 -11.73 13.45 -10.27
C ARG A 55 -12.43 13.98 -9.02
N HIS A 56 -12.84 13.07 -8.12
CA HIS A 56 -13.43 13.43 -6.84
C HIS A 56 -12.53 14.35 -6.03
N SER A 57 -11.29 13.91 -5.78
CA SER A 57 -10.33 14.71 -5.01
C SER A 57 -10.08 16.08 -5.64
N LYS A 58 -9.96 16.13 -6.97
CA LYS A 58 -9.73 17.39 -7.70
C LYS A 58 -10.94 18.33 -7.63
N ALA A 59 -12.14 17.81 -7.82
CA ALA A 59 -13.39 18.60 -7.82
C ALA A 59 -13.68 19.18 -6.43
N ASN A 60 -13.45 18.38 -5.38
CA ASN A 60 -13.75 18.77 -4.00
C ASN A 60 -12.57 19.42 -3.27
N LYS A 61 -11.41 19.54 -3.91
CA LYS A 61 -10.17 20.03 -3.30
C LYS A 61 -9.79 19.24 -2.04
N THR A 62 -9.97 17.92 -2.10
CA THR A 62 -9.60 16.97 -1.06
C THR A 62 -8.36 16.19 -1.46
N LYS A 63 -7.83 15.39 -0.54
CA LYS A 63 -6.60 14.63 -0.77
C LYS A 63 -6.88 13.29 -1.44
N LEU A 64 -5.87 12.79 -2.16
CA LEU A 64 -5.80 11.41 -2.59
C LEU A 64 -4.77 10.69 -1.72
N HIS A 65 -5.19 9.62 -1.07
CA HIS A 65 -4.33 8.73 -0.30
C HIS A 65 -4.11 7.43 -1.07
N ILE A 66 -2.84 7.06 -1.27
CA ILE A 66 -2.45 5.80 -1.88
C ILE A 66 -1.81 4.96 -0.79
N MET A 67 -2.40 3.80 -0.47
CA MET A 67 -1.90 2.96 0.60
C MET A 67 -1.66 1.53 0.15
N GLY A 68 -0.67 0.88 0.75
CA GLY A 68 -0.39 -0.53 0.49
C GLY A 68 1.03 -0.94 0.85
N MET A 69 1.30 -2.22 0.61
CA MET A 69 2.59 -2.82 0.93
C MET A 69 3.64 -2.47 -0.11
N LEU A 70 4.84 -2.10 0.36
CA LEU A 70 6.03 -1.87 -0.45
C LEU A 70 7.01 -3.04 -0.26
N PRO A 71 6.99 -4.06 -1.15
CA PRO A 71 7.88 -5.20 -1.04
C PRO A 71 9.26 -4.87 -1.61
N ALA A 72 10.30 -5.46 -1.05
CA ALA A 72 11.64 -5.44 -1.61
C ALA A 72 11.92 -6.77 -2.36
N GLY A 73 11.24 -6.97 -3.46
CA GLY A 73 11.31 -8.18 -4.27
C GLY A 73 9.93 -8.68 -4.68
N THR A 74 9.84 -9.95 -5.07
CA THR A 74 8.57 -10.55 -5.50
C THR A 74 7.67 -10.83 -4.31
N SER A 75 6.47 -10.28 -4.31
CA SER A 75 5.45 -10.54 -3.30
C SER A 75 4.11 -10.82 -3.98
N PRO A 76 3.28 -11.72 -3.43
CA PRO A 76 1.92 -11.92 -3.96
C PRO A 76 0.96 -10.78 -3.59
N HIS A 77 1.38 -9.83 -2.76
CA HIS A 77 0.51 -8.79 -2.21
C HIS A 77 0.58 -7.48 -2.98
N SER A 78 1.72 -7.14 -3.55
CA SER A 78 1.92 -5.86 -4.27
C SER A 78 3.17 -5.90 -5.14
N ASP A 79 3.29 -4.89 -6.00
CA ASP A 79 4.44 -4.67 -6.86
C ASP A 79 4.82 -3.17 -6.80
N PRO A 80 6.11 -2.82 -6.65
CA PRO A 80 6.54 -1.43 -6.62
C PRO A 80 6.16 -0.63 -7.86
N ASP A 81 6.10 -1.25 -9.03
CA ASP A 81 5.73 -0.58 -10.28
C ASP A 81 4.27 -0.13 -10.27
N HIS A 82 3.40 -0.82 -9.51
CA HIS A 82 1.98 -0.45 -9.43
C HIS A 82 1.77 0.85 -8.64
N ILE A 83 2.49 1.07 -7.53
CA ILE A 83 2.40 2.35 -6.81
C ILE A 83 2.99 3.49 -7.67
N LEU A 84 4.10 3.26 -8.36
CA LEU A 84 4.68 4.25 -9.27
C LEU A 84 3.70 4.61 -10.40
N ALA A 85 3.00 3.63 -10.97
CA ALA A 85 1.97 3.87 -11.98
C ALA A 85 0.80 4.71 -11.44
N LEU A 86 0.35 4.49 -10.19
CA LEU A 86 -0.68 5.30 -9.55
C LEU A 86 -0.22 6.73 -9.31
N ILE A 87 1.01 6.93 -8.86
CA ILE A 87 1.63 8.26 -8.70
C ILE A 87 1.65 8.99 -10.04
N VAL A 88 2.13 8.32 -11.10
CA VAL A 88 2.15 8.90 -12.46
C VAL A 88 0.73 9.24 -12.93
N LEU A 89 -0.25 8.37 -12.67
CA LEU A 89 -1.65 8.61 -13.05
C LEU A 89 -2.19 9.86 -12.36
N ALA A 90 -2.04 9.98 -11.05
CA ALA A 90 -2.50 11.15 -10.29
C ALA A 90 -1.84 12.44 -10.79
N ARG A 91 -0.53 12.40 -11.02
CA ARG A 91 0.28 13.51 -11.53
C ARG A 91 -0.16 13.95 -12.92
N THR A 92 -0.42 12.99 -13.84
CA THR A 92 -0.86 13.27 -15.20
C THR A 92 -2.20 14.02 -15.23
N HIS A 93 -3.05 13.77 -14.22
CA HIS A 93 -4.31 14.49 -14.04
C HIS A 93 -4.18 15.80 -13.25
N GLY A 94 -2.95 16.21 -12.89
CA GLY A 94 -2.65 17.48 -12.22
C GLY A 94 -3.08 17.52 -10.76
N LEU A 95 -3.21 16.38 -10.10
CA LEU A 95 -3.46 16.30 -8.67
C LEU A 95 -2.15 16.45 -7.91
N LYS A 96 -2.10 17.41 -6.95
CA LYS A 96 -0.90 17.72 -6.15
C LYS A 96 -0.99 17.16 -4.73
N ASP A 97 -2.18 17.14 -4.15
CA ASP A 97 -2.40 16.67 -2.78
C ASP A 97 -2.52 15.14 -2.74
N VAL A 98 -1.38 14.47 -2.99
CA VAL A 98 -1.26 13.00 -3.02
C VAL A 98 -0.34 12.54 -1.90
N TYR A 99 -0.85 11.65 -1.05
CA TYR A 99 -0.15 11.17 0.15
C TYR A 99 -0.05 9.66 0.17
N LEU A 100 1.13 9.15 0.52
CA LEU A 100 1.42 7.74 0.55
C LEU A 100 1.42 7.19 1.98
N HIS A 101 0.78 6.04 2.17
CA HIS A 101 0.82 5.27 3.41
C HIS A 101 1.45 3.91 3.11
N LEU A 102 2.72 3.75 3.47
CA LEU A 102 3.53 2.61 3.07
C LEU A 102 3.55 1.54 4.17
N PHE A 103 3.26 0.29 3.78
CA PHE A 103 3.36 -0.86 4.66
C PHE A 103 4.62 -1.65 4.33
N THR A 104 5.52 -1.79 5.29
CA THR A 104 6.78 -2.51 5.11
C THR A 104 6.56 -4.02 5.22
N ASP A 105 7.35 -4.83 4.50
CA ASP A 105 7.09 -6.26 4.33
C ASP A 105 7.85 -7.14 5.33
N GLY A 106 9.13 -7.43 5.10
CA GLY A 106 9.98 -8.23 5.96
C GLY A 106 9.59 -9.71 6.14
N ARG A 107 8.58 -10.19 5.39
CA ARG A 107 8.07 -11.56 5.43
C ARG A 107 8.17 -12.28 4.08
N ASP A 108 7.70 -11.65 3.01
CA ASP A 108 7.88 -12.12 1.63
C ASP A 108 9.17 -11.54 1.04
N SER A 109 9.69 -10.46 1.64
CA SER A 109 10.97 -9.81 1.37
C SER A 109 11.96 -10.02 2.53
N PRO A 110 13.27 -9.76 2.33
CA PRO A 110 14.24 -9.76 3.42
C PRO A 110 13.85 -8.80 4.55
N LYS A 111 14.28 -9.14 5.78
CA LYS A 111 13.82 -8.47 7.01
C LYS A 111 14.20 -7.00 7.16
N TYR A 112 15.19 -6.52 6.39
CA TYR A 112 15.79 -5.19 6.48
C TYR A 112 16.05 -4.61 5.08
N ALA A 113 15.06 -4.68 4.21
CA ALA A 113 15.22 -4.28 2.81
C ALA A 113 14.39 -3.02 2.43
N THR A 114 13.50 -2.57 3.30
CA THR A 114 12.55 -1.49 2.98
C THR A 114 13.24 -0.16 2.71
N LEU A 115 14.39 0.15 3.33
CA LEU A 115 15.11 1.41 3.06
C LEU A 115 15.44 1.60 1.59
N GLN A 116 15.86 0.54 0.89
CA GLN A 116 16.16 0.60 -0.54
C GLN A 116 14.90 0.94 -1.36
N MET A 117 13.76 0.38 -0.96
CA MET A 117 12.50 0.59 -1.65
C MET A 117 11.93 1.99 -1.38
N VAL A 118 12.07 2.49 -0.15
CA VAL A 118 11.68 3.87 0.16
C VAL A 118 12.51 4.85 -0.66
N ASN A 119 13.83 4.66 -0.76
CA ASN A 119 14.68 5.48 -1.61
C ASN A 119 14.21 5.47 -3.07
N LEU A 120 13.84 4.29 -3.61
CA LEU A 120 13.30 4.17 -4.96
C LEU A 120 12.02 4.99 -5.13
N ILE A 121 11.09 4.91 -4.17
CA ILE A 121 9.86 5.68 -4.21
C ILE A 121 10.17 7.17 -4.12
N GLU A 122 10.95 7.62 -3.13
CA GLU A 122 11.27 9.03 -2.90
C GLU A 122 11.93 9.68 -4.13
N GLN A 123 12.83 8.97 -4.84
CA GLN A 123 13.44 9.44 -6.09
C GLN A 123 12.43 9.72 -7.21
N ASN A 124 11.27 9.09 -7.15
CA ASN A 124 10.18 9.23 -8.14
C ASN A 124 9.08 10.21 -7.71
N LEU A 125 9.11 10.71 -6.46
CA LEU A 125 8.17 11.73 -5.98
C LEU A 125 8.55 13.11 -6.51
N LYS A 126 7.54 13.96 -6.68
CA LYS A 126 7.67 15.40 -7.00
C LYS A 126 6.94 16.22 -5.95
N ASP A 127 5.63 16.31 -6.07
CA ASP A 127 4.76 17.00 -5.11
C ASP A 127 4.12 16.01 -4.11
N GLU A 128 4.13 14.71 -4.46
CA GLU A 128 3.57 13.65 -3.61
C GLU A 128 4.45 13.44 -2.36
N ARG A 129 3.87 13.06 -1.25
CA ARG A 129 4.58 12.91 0.03
C ARG A 129 4.21 11.62 0.76
N ILE A 130 5.17 11.02 1.43
CA ILE A 130 4.92 9.88 2.33
C ILE A 130 4.39 10.44 3.65
N ALA A 131 3.18 10.03 4.05
CA ALA A 131 2.52 10.49 5.26
C ALA A 131 2.69 9.53 6.45
N THR A 132 2.68 8.22 6.20
CA THR A 132 2.91 7.21 7.24
C THR A 132 3.72 6.03 6.73
N VAL A 133 4.47 5.40 7.65
CA VAL A 133 5.17 4.13 7.42
C VAL A 133 4.89 3.20 8.59
N MET A 134 4.62 1.91 8.32
CA MET A 134 4.36 0.91 9.35
C MET A 134 4.55 -0.51 8.82
N GLY A 135 4.87 -1.44 9.69
CA GLY A 135 4.97 -2.85 9.33
C GLY A 135 3.63 -3.47 8.95
N ARG A 136 3.67 -4.42 8.02
CA ARG A 136 2.50 -5.21 7.61
C ARG A 136 1.80 -5.93 8.78
N PHE A 137 2.52 -6.17 9.87
CA PHE A 137 1.97 -6.73 11.10
C PHE A 137 0.77 -5.94 11.62
N TYR A 138 0.79 -4.61 11.47
CA TYR A 138 -0.29 -3.72 11.89
C TYR A 138 -1.32 -3.50 10.78
N ALA A 139 -0.87 -3.12 9.59
CA ALA A 139 -1.75 -2.69 8.51
C ALA A 139 -2.37 -3.85 7.70
N MET A 140 -1.83 -5.06 7.81
CA MET A 140 -2.25 -6.21 7.01
C MET A 140 -2.61 -7.42 7.86
N ASP A 141 -3.14 -7.20 9.06
CA ASP A 141 -3.68 -8.29 9.87
C ASP A 141 -4.93 -8.90 9.19
N ARG A 142 -5.11 -10.20 9.31
CA ARG A 142 -6.25 -10.96 8.81
C ARG A 142 -6.85 -11.91 9.85
N THR A 143 -6.35 -11.81 11.07
CA THR A 143 -6.68 -12.74 12.15
C THR A 143 -7.60 -12.11 13.20
N LYS A 144 -8.21 -10.97 12.85
CA LYS A 144 -9.10 -10.18 13.71
C LYS A 144 -8.42 -9.68 14.99
N LYS A 145 -7.11 -9.42 14.91
CA LYS A 145 -6.38 -8.70 15.96
C LYS A 145 -6.60 -7.20 15.76
N TRP A 146 -7.80 -6.76 16.16
CA TRP A 146 -8.27 -5.40 15.87
C TRP A 146 -7.39 -4.32 16.49
N GLU A 147 -6.75 -4.61 17.60
CA GLU A 147 -5.76 -3.71 18.23
C GLU A 147 -4.58 -3.35 17.33
N ARG A 148 -4.24 -4.21 16.36
CA ARG A 148 -3.21 -3.93 15.36
C ARG A 148 -3.75 -2.99 14.28
N THR A 149 -4.94 -3.30 13.77
CA THR A 149 -5.61 -2.49 12.77
C THR A 149 -5.93 -1.10 13.30
N GLU A 150 -6.34 -0.99 14.57
CA GLU A 150 -6.59 0.28 15.25
C GLU A 150 -5.34 1.16 15.30
N LYS A 151 -4.17 0.59 15.61
CA LYS A 151 -2.91 1.35 15.58
C LYS A 151 -2.60 1.89 14.18
N ALA A 152 -2.80 1.06 13.14
CA ALA A 152 -2.60 1.48 11.75
C ALA A 152 -3.59 2.59 11.36
N TYR A 153 -4.86 2.41 11.67
CA TYR A 153 -5.92 3.41 11.43
C TYR A 153 -5.62 4.72 12.14
N ASN A 154 -5.32 4.67 13.45
CA ASN A 154 -5.04 5.85 14.25
C ASN A 154 -3.83 6.64 13.73
N ALA A 155 -2.80 5.97 13.21
CA ALA A 155 -1.68 6.66 12.59
C ALA A 155 -2.10 7.41 11.32
N MET A 156 -2.94 6.81 10.46
CA MET A 156 -3.35 7.39 9.19
C MET A 156 -4.44 8.47 9.34
N VAL A 157 -5.40 8.29 10.27
CA VAL A 157 -6.59 9.14 10.42
C VAL A 157 -6.42 10.16 11.54
N MET A 158 -5.94 9.72 12.71
CA MET A 158 -5.80 10.60 13.88
C MET A 158 -4.43 11.26 13.94
N GLY A 159 -3.45 10.74 13.21
CA GLY A 159 -2.05 11.16 13.35
C GLY A 159 -1.39 10.65 14.63
N ASN A 160 -1.93 9.59 15.22
CA ASN A 160 -1.45 8.99 16.45
C ASN A 160 -0.50 7.83 16.15
N GLY A 161 0.78 8.06 16.26
CA GLY A 161 1.86 7.11 16.01
C GLY A 161 3.18 7.67 16.52
N LYS A 162 4.26 6.95 16.32
CA LYS A 162 5.59 7.51 16.52
C LYS A 162 5.83 8.59 15.45
N SER A 163 6.54 9.65 15.82
CA SER A 163 6.82 10.75 14.88
C SER A 163 8.21 10.59 14.28
N ALA A 164 8.32 10.85 12.98
CA ALA A 164 9.60 10.97 12.29
C ALA A 164 9.52 12.08 11.24
N LYS A 165 10.66 12.63 10.83
CA LYS A 165 10.73 13.70 9.81
C LYS A 165 10.70 13.14 8.38
N SER A 166 11.01 11.86 8.22
CA SER A 166 11.03 11.16 6.92
C SER A 166 10.74 9.67 7.09
N ALA A 167 10.36 9.02 6.00
CA ALA A 167 10.20 7.57 5.96
C ALA A 167 11.52 6.85 6.29
N HIS A 168 12.63 7.39 5.81
CA HIS A 168 13.97 6.86 6.09
C HIS A 168 14.28 6.91 7.60
N GLU A 169 14.03 8.03 8.28
CA GLU A 169 14.22 8.18 9.72
C GLU A 169 13.33 7.17 10.49
N ALA A 170 12.05 7.07 10.13
CA ALA A 170 11.10 6.13 10.74
C ALA A 170 11.60 4.68 10.73
N ILE A 171 12.08 4.22 9.56
CA ILE A 171 12.57 2.85 9.38
C ILE A 171 13.90 2.66 10.13
N THR A 172 14.81 3.62 10.04
CA THR A 172 16.11 3.56 10.74
C THR A 172 15.92 3.49 12.25
N GLU A 173 15.02 4.29 12.81
CA GLU A 173 14.69 4.23 14.24
C GLU A 173 14.07 2.89 14.63
N GLY A 174 13.20 2.31 13.79
CA GLY A 174 12.67 0.96 13.97
C GLY A 174 13.79 -0.07 14.07
N TYR A 175 14.71 -0.05 13.11
CA TYR A 175 15.86 -0.96 13.10
C TYR A 175 16.77 -0.78 14.33
N ASN A 176 17.01 0.45 14.77
CA ASN A 176 17.80 0.74 15.96
C ASN A 176 17.16 0.20 17.25
N ARG A 177 15.83 -0.02 17.27
CA ARG A 177 15.13 -0.69 18.36
C ARG A 177 15.06 -2.22 18.20
N GLY A 178 15.66 -2.78 17.16
CA GLY A 178 15.64 -4.21 16.87
C GLY A 178 14.34 -4.68 16.15
N GLU A 179 13.54 -3.76 15.65
CA GLU A 179 12.37 -4.10 14.81
C GLU A 179 12.85 -4.53 13.42
N THR A 180 12.12 -5.46 12.80
CA THR A 180 12.31 -5.80 11.37
C THR A 180 11.21 -5.12 10.56
N ASP A 181 11.34 -5.10 9.24
CA ASP A 181 10.34 -4.51 8.35
C ASP A 181 8.91 -4.98 8.67
N GLU A 182 8.70 -6.26 9.01
CA GLU A 182 7.38 -6.80 9.35
C GLU A 182 6.74 -6.09 10.55
N PHE A 183 7.57 -5.66 11.53
CA PHE A 183 7.12 -5.21 12.85
C PHE A 183 7.38 -3.74 13.14
N ILE A 184 7.81 -2.94 12.17
CA ILE A 184 7.98 -1.49 12.36
C ILE A 184 6.66 -0.92 12.88
N GLU A 185 6.72 -0.30 14.07
CA GLU A 185 5.54 0.34 14.66
C GLU A 185 5.03 1.47 13.76
N PRO A 186 3.72 1.82 13.85
CA PRO A 186 3.18 2.90 13.04
C PRO A 186 3.85 4.24 13.30
N TYR A 187 4.47 4.80 12.26
CA TYR A 187 5.05 6.14 12.23
C TYR A 187 4.21 7.09 11.42
N VAL A 188 4.07 8.29 11.93
CA VAL A 188 3.49 9.45 11.25
C VAL A 188 4.64 10.37 10.86
N ILE A 189 4.73 10.70 9.58
CA ILE A 189 5.73 11.65 9.10
C ILE A 189 5.24 13.06 9.40
N THR A 190 6.11 13.85 10.04
CA THR A 190 5.76 15.17 10.56
C THR A 190 6.65 16.25 9.99
N GLU A 191 6.06 17.42 9.83
CA GLU A 191 6.76 18.65 9.49
C GLU A 191 6.38 19.72 10.51
N ASN A 192 7.36 20.38 11.12
CA ASN A 192 7.15 21.34 12.20
C ASN A 192 6.27 20.77 13.35
N GLY A 193 6.47 19.50 13.70
CA GLY A 193 5.75 18.80 14.77
C GLY A 193 4.29 18.45 14.47
N LYS A 194 3.83 18.62 13.22
CA LYS A 194 2.47 18.26 12.79
C LYS A 194 2.52 17.19 11.72
N PRO A 195 1.56 16.24 11.68
CA PRO A 195 1.44 15.30 10.58
C PRO A 195 1.39 16.00 9.22
N ILE A 196 2.18 15.51 8.26
CA ILE A 196 2.17 16.03 6.88
C ILE A 196 0.77 15.94 6.28
N ALA A 197 0.09 14.81 6.50
CA ALA A 197 -1.31 14.62 6.13
C ALA A 197 -1.96 13.58 7.03
N LYS A 198 -3.28 13.67 7.12
CA LYS A 198 -4.19 12.69 7.72
C LYS A 198 -5.30 12.41 6.74
N ILE A 199 -5.79 11.17 6.74
CA ILE A 199 -7.01 10.83 5.99
C ILE A 199 -8.18 11.46 6.71
N GLY A 200 -8.98 12.24 6.00
CA GLY A 200 -10.16 12.93 6.52
C GLY A 200 -11.40 12.62 5.70
N ASP A 201 -12.53 13.06 6.20
CA ASP A 201 -13.81 12.91 5.50
C ASP A 201 -13.76 13.59 4.13
N GLY A 202 -14.26 12.89 3.12
CA GLY A 202 -14.27 13.36 1.74
C GLY A 202 -12.96 13.14 0.98
N ASP A 203 -11.89 12.65 1.62
CA ASP A 203 -10.67 12.24 0.91
C ASP A 203 -10.90 10.93 0.13
N SER A 204 -10.15 10.74 -0.95
CA SER A 204 -10.16 9.49 -1.70
C SER A 204 -9.03 8.58 -1.26
N ILE A 205 -9.29 7.26 -1.24
CA ILE A 205 -8.29 6.25 -0.90
C ILE A 205 -8.17 5.24 -2.05
N ILE A 206 -6.95 4.98 -2.50
CA ILE A 206 -6.61 3.85 -3.38
C ILE A 206 -5.74 2.88 -2.61
N PHE A 207 -6.23 1.66 -2.39
CA PHE A 207 -5.48 0.59 -1.74
C PHE A 207 -4.93 -0.34 -2.81
N PHE A 208 -3.62 -0.34 -3.04
CA PHE A 208 -2.99 -1.03 -4.18
C PHE A 208 -2.57 -2.49 -3.90
N ASN A 209 -2.90 -3.05 -2.74
CA ASN A 209 -2.65 -4.47 -2.48
C ASN A 209 -3.50 -5.35 -3.39
N LEU A 210 -2.88 -6.40 -3.94
CA LEU A 210 -3.50 -7.29 -4.92
C LEU A 210 -4.33 -8.39 -4.26
N ARG A 211 -3.87 -8.93 -3.13
CA ARG A 211 -4.59 -9.99 -2.40
C ARG A 211 -5.54 -9.41 -1.38
N SER A 212 -6.82 -9.74 -1.53
CA SER A 212 -7.90 -9.23 -0.68
C SER A 212 -7.86 -9.72 0.77
N ASP A 213 -7.30 -10.92 1.02
CA ASP A 213 -7.30 -11.53 2.36
C ASP A 213 -6.61 -10.69 3.42
N ARG A 214 -5.56 -9.95 3.06
CA ARG A 214 -4.83 -9.05 3.97
C ARG A 214 -5.22 -7.58 3.87
N ALA A 215 -5.96 -7.19 2.83
CA ALA A 215 -6.49 -5.82 2.70
C ALA A 215 -7.84 -5.67 3.39
N ARG A 216 -8.64 -6.73 3.45
CA ARG A 216 -10.05 -6.71 3.88
C ARG A 216 -10.26 -6.13 5.27
N GLN A 217 -9.43 -6.49 6.25
CA GLN A 217 -9.60 -6.07 7.63
C GLN A 217 -9.42 -4.55 7.78
N LEU A 218 -8.36 -4.01 7.20
CA LEU A 218 -8.12 -2.56 7.20
C LEU A 218 -9.16 -1.80 6.36
N THR A 219 -9.58 -2.35 5.21
CA THR A 219 -10.62 -1.72 4.39
C THR A 219 -11.95 -1.58 5.14
N LYS A 220 -12.34 -2.58 5.92
CA LYS A 220 -13.58 -2.53 6.70
C LYS A 220 -13.71 -1.29 7.58
N VAL A 221 -12.64 -0.89 8.27
CA VAL A 221 -12.66 0.27 9.17
C VAL A 221 -12.82 1.61 8.46
N PHE A 222 -12.61 1.66 7.13
CA PHE A 222 -12.83 2.85 6.31
C PHE A 222 -14.20 2.90 5.64
N VAL A 223 -14.84 1.74 5.39
CA VAL A 223 -16.05 1.69 4.54
C VAL A 223 -17.30 1.18 5.27
N GLN A 224 -17.18 0.73 6.51
CA GLN A 224 -18.29 0.19 7.26
C GLN A 224 -18.80 1.24 8.25
N ASP A 225 -20.03 1.72 8.05
CA ASP A 225 -20.63 2.82 8.83
C ASP A 225 -20.74 2.47 10.33
N ASP A 226 -21.15 1.24 10.66
CA ASP A 226 -21.27 0.74 12.04
C ASP A 226 -20.18 -0.29 12.35
N PHE A 227 -18.93 0.16 12.44
CA PHE A 227 -17.83 -0.72 12.79
C PHE A 227 -17.79 -0.95 14.31
N ASN A 228 -18.41 -2.04 14.76
CA ASN A 228 -18.51 -2.45 16.18
C ASN A 228 -17.76 -3.76 16.50
N GLU A 229 -16.82 -4.19 15.67
CA GLU A 229 -16.06 -5.39 15.97
C GLU A 229 -15.01 -5.09 17.06
N LYS A 230 -15.28 -5.55 18.26
CA LYS A 230 -14.34 -5.67 19.37
C LYS A 230 -13.83 -7.10 19.48
#